data_14048b73a2cb8c861d1e95961467a652
#
_entry.id   14048b73a2cb8c861d1e95961467a652
#
_cell.length_a   1.000
_cell.length_b   1.000
_cell.length_c   1.000
_cell.angle_alpha   90.00
_cell.angle_beta   90.00
_cell.angle_gamma   90.00
#
_symmetry.space_group_name_H-M   'P 1'
#
loop_
_entity.id
_entity.type
_entity.pdbx_description
1 polymer ?
#
loop_
_entity_poly.entity_id
_entity_poly.type
_entity_poly.pdbx_seq_one_letter_code
_entity_poly.pdbx_strand_id
1 'polypeptide(L)'
;MSENKRFTLCHEQNDITGWTMSIVDWETKEPFNYTTYEMHSSSITDTKDEMEDLCLLLNELNDENKKLKMFLKAVNEELDLANRDCEILEEENEKLKQHNTELINKIDFLERVIDGDV
;
A
#
# COMPACT_ATOMS: atom_id res chain seq x y z
N MET A 1 18.08 -9.94 -9.30
CA MET A 1 18.53 -11.10 -8.57
C MET A 1 17.76 -11.27 -7.30
N SER A 2 17.58 -12.48 -6.92
CA SER A 2 16.71 -12.80 -5.82
C SER A 2 17.46 -13.00 -4.51
N GLU A 3 18.63 -12.42 -4.39
CA GLU A 3 19.48 -12.56 -3.21
C GLU A 3 18.82 -12.02 -1.95
N ASN A 4 17.89 -11.11 -2.10
CA ASN A 4 17.26 -10.43 -0.97
C ASN A 4 15.89 -11.01 -0.63
N LYS A 5 15.74 -12.31 -0.80
CA LYS A 5 14.50 -12.96 -0.39
C LYS A 5 14.31 -12.87 1.11
N ARG A 6 13.12 -12.50 1.50
CA ARG A 6 12.77 -12.41 2.91
C ARG A 6 12.75 -13.76 3.62
N PHE A 7 12.23 -14.77 2.94
CA PHE A 7 12.06 -16.10 3.52
C PHE A 7 12.96 -17.10 2.83
N THR A 8 13.68 -17.88 3.62
CA THR A 8 14.53 -18.98 3.11
C THR A 8 14.32 -20.23 3.93
N LEU A 9 14.45 -21.36 3.26
CA LEU A 9 14.37 -22.65 3.92
C LEU A 9 15.72 -23.00 4.55
N CYS A 10 15.70 -23.33 5.83
CA CYS A 10 16.86 -23.82 6.56
C CYS A 10 16.56 -25.20 7.10
N HIS A 11 17.55 -26.06 7.09
CA HIS A 11 17.41 -27.39 7.70
C HIS A 11 18.70 -27.77 8.39
N GLU A 12 18.54 -28.47 9.51
CA GLU A 12 19.68 -28.95 10.31
C GLU A 12 19.48 -30.39 10.67
N GLN A 13 20.58 -31.17 10.66
CA GLN A 13 20.54 -32.51 11.12
C GLN A 13 20.79 -32.55 12.63
N ASN A 14 19.95 -33.31 13.32
CA ASN A 14 20.03 -33.48 14.76
C ASN A 14 20.21 -34.97 15.08
N ASP A 15 21.17 -35.31 15.93
CA ASP A 15 21.47 -36.68 16.27
C ASP A 15 20.35 -37.39 17.03
N ILE A 16 19.48 -36.63 17.67
CA ILE A 16 18.41 -37.18 18.51
C ILE A 16 17.09 -37.29 17.73
N THR A 17 16.69 -36.22 17.04
CA THR A 17 15.38 -36.14 16.39
C THR A 17 15.41 -36.30 14.88
N GLY A 18 16.61 -36.40 14.30
CA GLY A 18 16.79 -36.49 12.85
C GLY A 18 16.99 -35.13 12.22
N TRP A 19 16.04 -34.69 11.42
CA TRP A 19 16.13 -33.42 10.71
C TRP A 19 15.13 -32.38 11.27
N THR A 20 15.60 -31.15 11.34
CA THR A 20 14.72 -30.01 11.65
C THR A 20 14.71 -29.09 10.45
N MET A 21 13.53 -28.74 9.97
CA MET A 21 13.38 -27.75 8.90
C MET A 21 12.61 -26.56 9.40
N SER A 22 13.03 -25.39 8.97
CA SER A 22 12.33 -24.15 9.30
C SER A 22 12.48 -23.16 8.17
N ILE A 23 11.51 -22.26 8.07
CA ILE A 23 11.60 -21.11 7.18
C ILE A 23 12.03 -19.92 8.03
N VAL A 24 13.14 -19.30 7.65
CA VAL A 24 13.66 -18.14 8.37
C VAL A 24 13.14 -16.87 7.72
N ASP A 25 12.58 -16.00 8.53
CA ASP A 25 12.20 -14.66 8.12
C ASP A 25 13.37 -13.73 8.39
N TRP A 26 14.04 -13.28 7.33
CA TRP A 26 15.25 -12.47 7.48
C TRP A 26 14.98 -11.04 7.96
N GLU A 27 13.74 -10.59 7.93
CA GLU A 27 13.40 -9.30 8.55
C GLU A 27 13.42 -9.38 10.07
N THR A 28 12.92 -10.48 10.64
CA THR A 28 12.94 -10.70 12.08
C THR A 28 14.16 -11.46 12.53
N LYS A 29 14.83 -12.15 11.60
CA LYS A 29 15.98 -13.04 11.84
C LYS A 29 15.62 -14.23 12.74
N GLU A 30 14.37 -14.63 12.73
CA GLU A 30 13.86 -15.74 13.52
C GLU A 30 13.13 -16.76 12.64
N PRO A 31 13.03 -18.02 13.09
CA PRO A 31 12.21 -18.97 12.37
C PRO A 31 10.75 -18.56 12.36
N PHE A 32 10.08 -18.79 11.26
CA PHE A 32 8.66 -18.56 11.14
C PHE A 32 7.93 -19.64 11.92
N ASN A 33 7.21 -19.29 12.96
CA ASN A 33 6.72 -20.22 13.99
C ASN A 33 5.91 -21.41 13.49
N TYR A 34 5.19 -21.24 12.38
CA TYR A 34 4.33 -22.30 11.85
C TYR A 34 5.03 -23.24 10.89
N THR A 35 6.32 -23.04 10.65
CA THR A 35 7.05 -23.77 9.61
C THR A 35 8.24 -24.54 10.14
N THR A 36 8.31 -24.76 11.45
CA THR A 36 9.35 -25.57 12.04
C THR A 36 8.85 -27.00 12.24
N TYR A 37 9.52 -27.94 11.66
CA TYR A 37 9.17 -29.36 11.73
C TYR A 37 10.35 -30.18 12.15
N GLU A 38 10.07 -31.18 13.00
CA GLU A 38 11.02 -32.21 13.33
C GLU A 38 10.59 -33.47 12.58
N MET A 39 11.52 -34.13 11.92
CA MET A 39 11.17 -35.31 11.14
C MET A 39 12.30 -36.29 11.01
N HIS A 40 11.89 -37.52 10.72
CA HIS A 40 12.81 -38.61 10.50
C HIS A 40 13.19 -38.70 9.02
N SER A 41 14.33 -39.34 8.76
CA SER A 41 14.93 -39.36 7.43
C SER A 41 14.04 -39.93 6.34
N SER A 42 13.08 -40.80 6.68
CA SER A 42 12.23 -41.45 5.67
C SER A 42 11.20 -40.53 5.03
N SER A 43 10.84 -39.43 5.66
CA SER A 43 9.83 -38.50 5.15
C SER A 43 10.41 -37.14 4.79
N ILE A 44 11.71 -36.98 4.86
CA ILE A 44 12.34 -35.66 4.72
C ILE A 44 12.17 -35.05 3.34
N THR A 45 12.19 -35.86 2.29
CA THR A 45 12.13 -35.36 0.93
C THR A 45 10.77 -34.72 0.64
N ASP A 46 9.67 -35.37 1.01
CA ASP A 46 8.33 -34.86 0.77
C ASP A 46 8.09 -33.61 1.56
N THR A 47 8.50 -33.60 2.82
CA THR A 47 8.32 -32.40 3.67
C THR A 47 9.21 -31.26 3.21
N LYS A 48 10.42 -31.58 2.73
CA LYS A 48 11.30 -30.55 2.18
C LYS A 48 10.65 -29.86 0.98
N ASP A 49 10.04 -30.65 0.06
CA ASP A 49 9.37 -30.10 -1.10
C ASP A 49 8.20 -29.20 -0.69
N GLU A 50 7.40 -29.64 0.27
CA GLU A 50 6.29 -28.83 0.79
C GLU A 50 6.79 -27.52 1.42
N MET A 51 7.88 -27.59 2.18
CA MET A 51 8.47 -26.42 2.82
C MET A 51 9.06 -25.46 1.80
N GLU A 52 9.68 -25.98 0.75
CA GLU A 52 10.19 -25.15 -0.34
C GLU A 52 9.05 -24.43 -1.06
N ASP A 53 7.95 -25.13 -1.33
CA ASP A 53 6.77 -24.53 -1.95
C ASP A 53 6.19 -23.44 -1.06
N LEU A 54 6.09 -23.69 0.23
CA LEU A 54 5.61 -22.69 1.18
C LEU A 54 6.52 -21.47 1.22
N CYS A 55 7.82 -21.70 1.23
CA CYS A 55 8.81 -20.62 1.22
C CYS A 55 8.68 -19.76 -0.03
N LEU A 56 8.51 -20.40 -1.19
CA LEU A 56 8.29 -19.70 -2.45
C LEU A 56 7.03 -18.86 -2.39
N LEU A 57 5.94 -19.42 -1.89
CA LEU A 57 4.68 -18.71 -1.76
C LEU A 57 4.81 -17.49 -0.83
N LEU A 58 5.49 -17.66 0.30
CA LEU A 58 5.72 -16.55 1.24
C LEU A 58 6.50 -15.41 0.59
N ASN A 59 7.51 -15.74 -0.22
CA ASN A 59 8.28 -14.73 -0.94
C ASN A 59 7.44 -14.03 -2.00
N GLU A 60 6.59 -14.77 -2.71
CA GLU A 60 5.69 -14.18 -3.69
C GLU A 60 4.70 -13.23 -3.02
N LEU A 61 4.11 -13.65 -1.90
CA LEU A 61 3.19 -12.80 -1.14
C LEU A 61 3.89 -11.55 -0.60
N ASN A 62 5.11 -11.69 -0.14
CA ASN A 62 5.89 -10.56 0.34
C ASN A 62 6.14 -9.55 -0.79
N ASP A 63 6.50 -10.03 -1.97
CA ASP A 63 6.73 -9.16 -3.13
C ASP A 63 5.44 -8.46 -3.54
N GLU A 64 4.34 -9.19 -3.55
CA GLU A 64 3.02 -8.62 -3.86
C GLU A 64 2.63 -7.55 -2.85
N ASN A 65 2.85 -7.81 -1.56
CA ASN A 65 2.57 -6.83 -0.52
C ASN A 65 3.38 -5.55 -0.71
N LYS A 66 4.64 -5.68 -1.08
CA LYS A 66 5.48 -4.50 -1.36
C LYS A 66 4.93 -3.69 -2.52
N LYS A 67 4.53 -4.36 -3.59
CA LYS A 67 3.93 -3.69 -4.75
C LYS A 67 2.64 -2.97 -4.36
N LEU A 68 1.79 -3.62 -3.59
CA LEU A 68 0.53 -3.04 -3.13
C LEU A 68 0.76 -1.81 -2.24
N LYS A 69 1.75 -1.86 -1.36
CA LYS A 69 2.10 -0.72 -0.52
C LYS A 69 2.58 0.46 -1.35
N MET A 70 3.40 0.21 -2.36
CA MET A 70 3.88 1.25 -3.27
C MET A 70 2.71 1.86 -4.05
N PHE A 71 1.82 1.01 -4.55
CA PHE A 71 0.63 1.46 -5.27
C PHE A 71 -0.28 2.31 -4.38
N LEU A 72 -0.51 1.86 -3.14
CA LEU A 72 -1.32 2.60 -2.18
C LEU A 72 -0.72 3.97 -1.88
N LYS A 73 0.59 4.03 -1.73
CA LYS A 73 1.28 5.30 -1.50
C LYS A 73 1.07 6.26 -2.68
N ALA A 74 1.20 5.75 -3.91
CA ALA A 74 1.00 6.57 -5.10
C ALA A 74 -0.44 7.09 -5.18
N VAL A 75 -1.41 6.22 -4.90
CA VAL A 75 -2.83 6.61 -4.90
C VAL A 75 -3.11 7.68 -3.84
N ASN A 76 -2.54 7.52 -2.66
CA ASN A 76 -2.70 8.52 -1.59
C ASN A 76 -2.11 9.88 -1.97
N GLU A 77 -0.96 9.88 -2.65
CA GLU A 77 -0.36 11.12 -3.14
C GLU A 77 -1.25 11.79 -4.18
N GLU A 78 -1.82 11.02 -5.09
CA GLU A 78 -2.77 11.55 -6.08
C GLU A 78 -4.02 12.10 -5.42
N LEU A 79 -4.51 11.42 -4.40
CA LEU A 79 -5.68 11.88 -3.65
C LEU A 79 -5.40 13.21 -2.95
N ASP A 80 -4.22 13.36 -2.36
CA ASP A 80 -3.84 14.62 -1.72
C ASP A 80 -3.79 15.77 -2.73
N LEU A 81 -3.25 15.51 -3.93
CA LEU A 81 -3.23 16.51 -4.99
C LEU A 81 -4.64 16.87 -5.44
N ALA A 82 -5.50 15.88 -5.62
CA ALA A 82 -6.89 16.12 -6.01
C ALA A 82 -7.64 16.95 -4.95
N ASN A 83 -7.40 16.67 -3.68
CA ASN A 83 -8.00 17.42 -2.59
C ASN A 83 -7.55 18.89 -2.59
N ARG A 84 -6.26 19.12 -2.86
CA ARG A 84 -5.75 20.50 -2.99
C ARG A 84 -6.38 21.23 -4.15
N ASP A 85 -6.53 20.54 -5.29
CA ASP A 85 -7.18 21.12 -6.46
C ASP A 85 -8.64 21.47 -6.16
N CYS A 86 -9.34 20.61 -5.43
CA CYS A 86 -10.71 20.88 -5.00
C CYS A 86 -10.79 22.12 -4.11
N GLU A 87 -9.86 22.29 -3.17
CA GLU A 87 -9.82 23.45 -2.31
C GLU A 87 -9.59 24.73 -3.12
N ILE A 88 -8.68 24.69 -4.08
CA ILE A 88 -8.41 25.83 -4.96
C ILE A 88 -9.66 26.18 -5.76
N LEU A 89 -10.33 25.19 -6.33
CA LEU A 89 -11.55 25.40 -7.10
C LEU A 89 -12.69 25.97 -6.24
N GLU A 90 -12.81 25.50 -5.01
CA GLU A 90 -13.81 26.04 -4.09
C GLU A 90 -13.55 27.52 -3.79
N GLU A 91 -12.30 27.89 -3.57
CA GLU A 91 -11.93 29.30 -3.35
C GLU A 91 -12.22 30.14 -4.57
N GLU A 92 -11.88 29.65 -5.76
CA GLU A 92 -12.16 30.36 -7.00
C GLU A 92 -13.67 30.52 -7.23
N ASN A 93 -14.43 29.47 -6.94
CA ASN A 93 -15.88 29.51 -7.06
C ASN A 93 -16.47 30.56 -6.12
N GLU A 94 -15.98 30.64 -4.90
CA GLU A 94 -16.47 31.65 -3.95
C GLU A 94 -16.15 33.05 -4.41
N LYS A 95 -14.94 33.28 -4.92
CA LYS A 95 -14.57 34.58 -5.48
C LYS A 95 -15.43 34.95 -6.67
N LEU A 96 -15.73 34.00 -7.54
CA LEU A 96 -16.58 34.24 -8.69
C LEU A 96 -18.01 34.57 -8.26
N LYS A 97 -18.53 33.91 -7.25
CA LYS A 97 -19.86 34.23 -6.70
C LYS A 97 -19.91 35.63 -6.15
N GLN A 98 -18.89 36.03 -5.41
CA GLN A 98 -18.82 37.40 -4.86
C GLN A 98 -18.75 38.43 -5.99
N HIS A 99 -17.93 38.17 -7.00
CA HIS A 99 -17.79 39.05 -8.14
C HIS A 99 -19.11 39.16 -8.92
N ASN A 100 -19.80 38.06 -9.11
CA ASN A 100 -21.10 38.03 -9.76
C ASN A 100 -22.12 38.85 -8.98
N THR A 101 -22.12 38.74 -7.66
CA THR A 101 -23.01 39.52 -6.80
C THR A 101 -22.73 41.02 -6.96
N GLU A 102 -21.45 41.41 -6.98
CA GLU A 102 -21.07 42.80 -7.19
C GLU A 102 -21.53 43.33 -8.56
N LEU A 103 -21.38 42.52 -9.61
CA LEU A 103 -21.81 42.87 -10.95
C LEU A 103 -23.33 43.04 -11.02
N ILE A 104 -24.08 42.14 -10.41
CA ILE A 104 -25.54 42.22 -10.35
C ILE A 104 -25.95 43.50 -9.65
N ASN A 105 -25.32 43.85 -8.54
CA ASN A 105 -25.60 45.07 -7.81
C ASN A 105 -25.31 46.31 -8.65
N LYS A 106 -24.21 46.29 -9.41
CA LYS A 106 -23.88 47.39 -10.31
C LYS A 106 -24.91 47.54 -11.44
N ILE A 107 -25.33 46.40 -11.99
CA ILE A 107 -26.37 46.41 -13.04
C ILE A 107 -27.67 47.00 -12.49
N ASP A 108 -28.10 46.57 -11.31
CA ASP A 108 -29.30 47.06 -10.66
C ASP A 108 -29.20 48.57 -10.42
N PHE A 109 -28.05 49.05 -9.95
CA PHE A 109 -27.83 50.49 -9.75
C PHE A 109 -27.92 51.25 -11.06
N LEU A 110 -27.27 50.77 -12.11
CA LEU A 110 -27.29 51.42 -13.42
C LEU A 110 -28.69 51.43 -14.03
N GLU A 111 -29.45 50.39 -13.86
CA GLU A 111 -30.82 50.32 -14.32
C GLU A 111 -31.68 51.38 -13.61
N ARG A 112 -31.47 51.58 -12.31
CA ARG A 112 -32.16 52.63 -11.55
C ARG A 112 -31.79 54.01 -12.05
N VAL A 113 -30.51 54.21 -12.34
CA VAL A 113 -30.07 55.51 -12.90
C VAL A 113 -30.70 55.74 -14.26
N ILE A 114 -30.75 54.75 -15.11
CA ILE A 114 -31.37 54.86 -16.43
C ILE A 114 -32.85 55.13 -16.31
N ASP A 115 -33.52 54.49 -15.37
CA ASP A 115 -34.95 54.68 -15.14
C ASP A 115 -35.29 55.97 -14.40
N GLY A 116 -34.26 56.65 -13.90
CA GLY A 116 -34.48 57.93 -13.21
C GLY A 116 -34.91 57.79 -11.76
N ASP A 117 -34.75 56.64 -11.17
CA ASP A 117 -35.13 56.37 -9.77
C ASP A 117 -34.09 56.83 -8.76
N VAL A 118 -32.93 57.24 -9.22
CA VAL A 118 -31.82 57.64 -8.34
C VAL A 118 -31.42 59.08 -8.58
#